data_d3adb424b26c07ac20f3a91d58c96f05
#
_entry.id   d3adb424b26c07ac20f3a91d58c96f05
#
_cell.length_a   1.000
_cell.length_b   1.000
_cell.length_c   1.000
_cell.angle_alpha   90.00
_cell.angle_beta   90.00
_cell.angle_gamma   90.00
#
_symmetry.space_group_name_H-M   'P 1'
#
loop_
_entity.id
_entity.type
_entity.pdbx_description
1 polymer ?
#
loop_
_entity_poly.entity_id
_entity_poly.type
_entity_poly.pdbx_seq_one_letter_code
_entity_poly.pdbx_strand_id
1 'polypeptide(L)'
;RSKDAPDAVIVATGSETLVLPFIKGITAPEIVHGGDCLSGKRPVGHKVLVVGGGMVGAETAEFLAEKGHDVSIIEMRDAIGPDVIHEHRVFLMEGLKEYDVHQYVDAAVSEIYPDGVSYKNAADKSDDTVYELRGFDTVVLSMGYVSKYTHREGQEVVYDFVDELKAICPEVHVVGDAIRARRALDATKEAYDVALNI
;
A
#
# COMPACT_ATOMS: atom_id res chain seq x y z
N ARG A 1 1.05 -11.02 39.63
CA ARG A 1 1.56 -9.96 38.76
C ARG A 1 2.95 -9.55 39.23
N SER A 2 3.91 -9.41 38.32
CA SER A 2 5.16 -8.71 38.60
C SER A 2 4.84 -7.27 39.05
N LYS A 3 5.63 -6.71 39.98
CA LYS A 3 5.48 -5.30 40.39
C LYS A 3 5.66 -4.31 39.26
N ASP A 4 6.21 -4.75 38.14
CA ASP A 4 6.54 -3.97 36.94
C ASP A 4 5.62 -4.27 35.75
N ALA A 5 4.52 -5.01 35.95
CA ALA A 5 3.54 -5.28 34.89
C ALA A 5 2.71 -4.02 34.61
N PRO A 6 2.51 -3.63 33.35
CA PRO A 6 1.66 -2.50 33.03
C PRO A 6 0.19 -2.77 33.35
N ASP A 7 -0.56 -1.74 33.65
CA ASP A 7 -2.00 -1.82 33.88
C ASP A 7 -2.77 -1.90 32.55
N ALA A 8 -2.27 -1.23 31.50
CA ALA A 8 -2.79 -1.28 30.15
C ALA A 8 -1.65 -1.37 29.11
N VAL A 9 -1.94 -1.98 27.96
CA VAL A 9 -1.02 -2.06 26.80
C VAL A 9 -1.73 -1.50 25.58
N ILE A 10 -1.08 -0.55 24.89
CA ILE A 10 -1.54 -0.03 23.61
C ILE A 10 -0.67 -0.60 22.49
N VAL A 11 -1.29 -1.32 21.56
CA VAL A 11 -0.66 -1.91 20.37
C VAL A 11 -0.81 -0.95 19.21
N ALA A 12 0.29 -0.29 18.83
CA ALA A 12 0.35 0.68 17.73
C ALA A 12 1.48 0.30 16.74
N THR A 13 1.53 -0.98 16.35
CA THR A 13 2.60 -1.57 15.55
C THR A 13 2.62 -1.12 14.09
N GLY A 14 1.57 -0.43 13.64
CA GLY A 14 1.47 0.09 12.28
C GLY A 14 1.18 -0.98 11.23
N SER A 15 1.55 -0.68 10.00
CA SER A 15 1.31 -1.51 8.82
C SER A 15 2.60 -1.81 8.06
N GLU A 16 2.53 -2.75 7.13
CA GLU A 16 3.58 -3.07 6.17
C GLU A 16 3.00 -3.14 4.76
N THR A 17 3.85 -3.12 3.74
CA THR A 17 3.40 -3.18 2.35
C THR A 17 2.66 -4.48 2.08
N LEU A 18 1.48 -4.36 1.48
CA LEU A 18 0.70 -5.50 1.03
C LEU A 18 1.43 -6.23 -0.10
N VAL A 19 1.69 -7.52 0.10
CA VAL A 19 2.22 -8.43 -0.91
C VAL A 19 1.16 -9.47 -1.23
N LEU A 20 0.74 -9.54 -2.48
CA LEU A 20 -0.28 -10.48 -2.96
C LEU A 20 0.40 -11.74 -3.53
N PRO A 21 0.47 -12.85 -2.80
CA PRO A 21 1.32 -14.00 -3.16
C PRO A 21 0.90 -14.72 -4.44
N PHE A 22 -0.31 -14.47 -4.94
CA PHE A 22 -0.80 -15.01 -6.20
C PHE A 22 -0.27 -14.26 -7.44
N ILE A 23 0.34 -13.08 -7.27
CA ILE A 23 1.01 -12.35 -8.36
C ILE A 23 2.45 -12.88 -8.45
N LYS A 24 2.76 -13.55 -9.54
CA LYS A 24 4.12 -14.07 -9.76
C LYS A 24 5.12 -12.92 -9.84
N GLY A 25 6.34 -13.15 -9.32
CA GLY A 25 7.43 -12.18 -9.35
C GLY A 25 7.34 -11.05 -8.34
N ILE A 26 6.24 -10.92 -7.57
CA ILE A 26 6.01 -9.80 -6.64
C ILE A 26 7.06 -9.68 -5.53
N THR A 27 7.75 -10.77 -5.17
CA THR A 27 8.79 -10.80 -4.14
C THR A 27 10.21 -10.78 -4.71
N ALA A 28 10.36 -10.52 -6.01
CA ALA A 28 11.68 -10.46 -6.64
C ALA A 28 12.51 -9.30 -6.05
N PRO A 29 13.82 -9.50 -5.81
CA PRO A 29 14.66 -8.52 -5.12
C PRO A 29 14.84 -7.20 -5.87
N GLU A 30 14.56 -7.18 -7.16
CA GLU A 30 14.60 -6.00 -8.03
C GLU A 30 13.41 -5.05 -7.78
N ILE A 31 12.30 -5.58 -7.26
CA ILE A 31 11.08 -4.80 -7.01
C ILE A 31 11.32 -3.81 -5.87
N VAL A 32 10.94 -2.56 -6.12
CA VAL A 32 11.06 -1.47 -5.14
C VAL A 32 9.69 -1.22 -4.51
N HIS A 33 9.60 -1.13 -3.20
CA HIS A 33 8.36 -0.71 -2.55
C HIS A 33 8.24 0.81 -2.54
N GLY A 34 7.02 1.33 -2.72
CA GLY A 34 6.75 2.77 -2.79
C GLY A 34 7.32 3.55 -1.59
N GLY A 35 7.17 3.03 -0.37
CA GLY A 35 7.73 3.63 0.83
C GLY A 35 9.27 3.70 0.85
N ASP A 36 9.96 2.70 0.29
CA ASP A 36 11.42 2.72 0.18
C ASP A 36 11.90 3.66 -0.94
N CYS A 37 11.11 3.78 -2.00
CA CYS A 37 11.33 4.77 -3.05
C CYS A 37 11.20 6.20 -2.50
N LEU A 38 10.08 6.53 -1.88
CA LEU A 38 9.80 7.86 -1.31
C LEU A 38 10.80 8.27 -0.22
N SER A 39 11.25 7.32 0.60
CA SER A 39 12.25 7.59 1.64
C SER A 39 13.69 7.65 1.12
N GLY A 40 13.92 7.39 -0.18
CA GLY A 40 15.24 7.36 -0.80
C GLY A 40 16.12 6.16 -0.41
N LYS A 41 15.57 5.14 0.24
CA LYS A 41 16.30 3.91 0.60
C LYS A 41 16.65 3.07 -0.62
N ARG A 42 15.79 3.06 -1.63
CA ARG A 42 15.99 2.36 -2.88
C ARG A 42 15.90 3.37 -4.04
N PRO A 43 17.00 3.57 -4.80
CA PRO A 43 16.99 4.41 -6.00
C PRO A 43 16.17 3.72 -7.10
N VAL A 44 15.62 4.52 -7.98
CA VAL A 44 14.90 4.09 -9.19
C VAL A 44 15.62 4.57 -10.44
N GLY A 45 15.45 3.87 -11.55
CA GLY A 45 15.94 4.27 -12.86
C GLY A 45 15.11 5.40 -13.46
N HIS A 46 15.36 5.75 -14.74
CA HIS A 46 14.67 6.85 -15.38
C HIS A 46 13.22 6.48 -15.75
N LYS A 47 13.01 5.29 -16.29
CA LYS A 47 11.69 4.83 -16.73
C LYS A 47 11.06 3.92 -15.66
N VAL A 48 10.00 4.40 -15.01
CA VAL A 48 9.43 3.76 -13.82
C VAL A 48 7.98 3.33 -14.06
N LEU A 49 7.66 2.10 -13.69
CA LEU A 49 6.28 1.60 -13.61
C LEU A 49 5.84 1.51 -12.15
N VAL A 50 4.83 2.29 -11.77
CA VAL A 50 4.18 2.20 -10.45
C VAL A 50 2.99 1.24 -10.55
N VAL A 51 3.02 0.16 -9.76
CA VAL A 51 1.95 -0.85 -9.70
C VAL A 51 1.07 -0.60 -8.48
N GLY A 52 -0.19 -0.26 -8.75
CA GLY A 52 -1.19 0.17 -7.78
C GLY A 52 -1.41 1.68 -7.83
N GLY A 53 -2.64 2.08 -8.18
CA GLY A 53 -3.07 3.47 -8.36
C GLY A 53 -3.92 4.03 -7.23
N GLY A 54 -3.82 3.49 -6.01
CA GLY A 54 -4.38 4.09 -4.81
C GLY A 54 -3.65 5.38 -4.41
N MET A 55 -4.03 5.97 -3.27
CA MET A 55 -3.45 7.23 -2.78
C MET A 55 -1.91 7.21 -2.81
N VAL A 56 -1.28 6.22 -2.18
CA VAL A 56 0.19 6.14 -2.10
C VAL A 56 0.83 5.95 -3.48
N GLY A 57 0.22 5.14 -4.35
CA GLY A 57 0.74 4.92 -5.71
C GLY A 57 0.66 6.17 -6.57
N ALA A 58 -0.44 6.88 -6.53
CA ALA A 58 -0.64 8.12 -7.27
C ALA A 58 0.33 9.23 -6.79
N GLU A 59 0.48 9.40 -5.47
CA GLU A 59 1.46 10.34 -4.89
C GLU A 59 2.92 9.93 -5.21
N THR A 60 3.21 8.62 -5.23
CA THR A 60 4.53 8.13 -5.65
C THR A 60 4.82 8.44 -7.12
N ALA A 61 3.83 8.25 -7.99
CA ALA A 61 3.96 8.53 -9.41
C ALA A 61 4.18 10.03 -9.67
N GLU A 62 3.39 10.91 -9.03
CA GLU A 62 3.57 12.36 -9.11
C GLU A 62 4.96 12.78 -8.62
N PHE A 63 5.38 12.33 -7.44
CA PHE A 63 6.69 12.64 -6.86
C PHE A 63 7.86 12.25 -7.77
N LEU A 64 7.78 11.10 -8.42
CA LEU A 64 8.83 10.65 -9.35
C LEU A 64 8.82 11.47 -10.64
N ALA A 65 7.63 11.73 -11.19
CA ALA A 65 7.48 12.50 -12.42
C ALA A 65 7.93 13.97 -12.24
N GLU A 66 7.61 14.60 -11.09
CA GLU A 66 8.13 15.91 -10.72
C GLU A 66 9.66 15.95 -10.68
N LYS A 67 10.31 14.84 -10.33
CA LYS A 67 11.78 14.70 -10.34
C LYS A 67 12.38 14.37 -11.70
N GLY A 68 11.56 14.32 -12.75
CA GLY A 68 11.99 14.11 -14.12
C GLY A 68 12.13 12.65 -14.55
N HIS A 69 11.52 11.71 -13.82
CA HIS A 69 11.39 10.33 -14.29
C HIS A 69 10.26 10.20 -15.32
N ASP A 70 10.42 9.29 -16.28
CA ASP A 70 9.36 8.86 -17.21
C ASP A 70 8.49 7.83 -16.47
N VAL A 71 7.29 8.23 -16.03
CA VAL A 71 6.47 7.45 -15.11
C VAL A 71 5.21 6.93 -15.78
N SER A 72 4.96 5.64 -15.61
CA SER A 72 3.68 5.01 -15.89
C SER A 72 3.08 4.47 -14.58
N ILE A 73 1.76 4.52 -14.46
CA ILE A 73 1.02 3.94 -13.33
C ILE A 73 -0.05 2.97 -13.83
N ILE A 74 -0.16 1.81 -13.20
CA ILE A 74 -1.13 0.77 -13.55
C ILE A 74 -2.02 0.43 -12.35
N GLU A 75 -3.34 0.43 -12.58
CA GLU A 75 -4.38 0.20 -11.55
C GLU A 75 -5.45 -0.75 -12.08
N MET A 76 -5.92 -1.67 -11.23
CA MET A 76 -6.99 -2.61 -11.56
C MET A 76 -8.39 -1.98 -11.58
N ARG A 77 -8.58 -0.88 -10.86
CA ARG A 77 -9.84 -0.11 -10.85
C ARG A 77 -9.91 0.81 -12.06
N ASP A 78 -11.09 1.37 -12.29
CA ASP A 78 -11.42 2.28 -13.39
C ASP A 78 -10.84 3.70 -13.24
N ALA A 79 -10.15 3.99 -12.12
CA ALA A 79 -9.60 5.32 -11.85
C ALA A 79 -8.36 5.27 -10.96
N ILE A 80 -7.47 6.28 -11.13
CA ILE A 80 -6.34 6.54 -10.24
C ILE A 80 -6.81 7.39 -9.04
N GLY A 81 -6.30 7.06 -7.84
CA GLY A 81 -6.55 7.79 -6.60
C GLY A 81 -8.01 7.85 -6.15
N PRO A 82 -8.83 6.78 -6.28
CA PRO A 82 -10.24 6.85 -5.88
C PRO A 82 -10.43 6.94 -4.35
N ASP A 83 -9.42 6.61 -3.59
CA ASP A 83 -9.34 6.70 -2.12
C ASP A 83 -8.75 8.02 -1.61
N VAL A 84 -8.27 8.89 -2.52
CA VAL A 84 -7.82 10.24 -2.19
C VAL A 84 -9.03 11.13 -1.89
N ILE A 85 -8.94 11.98 -0.86
CA ILE A 85 -10.00 12.96 -0.59
C ILE A 85 -10.19 13.90 -1.77
N HIS A 86 -11.44 14.28 -2.02
CA HIS A 86 -11.83 14.98 -3.26
C HIS A 86 -10.98 16.20 -3.56
N GLU A 87 -10.76 17.06 -2.57
CA GLU A 87 -10.02 18.31 -2.70
C GLU A 87 -8.56 18.06 -3.09
N HIS A 88 -7.93 17.10 -2.46
CA HIS A 88 -6.54 16.73 -2.76
C HIS A 88 -6.43 16.03 -4.12
N ARG A 89 -7.41 15.18 -4.46
CA ARG A 89 -7.43 14.43 -5.70
C ARG A 89 -7.42 15.34 -6.95
N VAL A 90 -8.07 16.50 -6.88
CA VAL A 90 -8.08 17.45 -8.01
C VAL A 90 -6.63 17.88 -8.33
N PHE A 91 -5.87 18.32 -7.33
CA PHE A 91 -4.48 18.76 -7.51
C PHE A 91 -3.57 17.60 -7.93
N LEU A 92 -3.74 16.42 -7.34
CA LEU A 92 -2.97 15.23 -7.69
C LEU A 92 -3.19 14.84 -9.17
N MET A 93 -4.44 14.85 -9.65
CA MET A 93 -4.75 14.54 -11.06
C MET A 93 -4.22 15.61 -12.02
N GLU A 94 -4.20 16.87 -11.60
CA GLU A 94 -3.56 17.96 -12.37
C GLU A 94 -2.05 17.76 -12.44
N GLY A 95 -1.38 17.40 -11.32
CA GLY A 95 0.05 17.08 -11.27
C GLY A 95 0.42 15.89 -12.15
N LEU A 96 -0.31 14.78 -12.05
CA LEU A 96 -0.10 13.61 -12.92
C LEU A 96 -0.20 13.96 -14.42
N LYS A 97 -1.10 14.86 -14.77
CA LYS A 97 -1.26 15.35 -16.15
C LYS A 97 -0.14 16.32 -16.54
N GLU A 98 0.24 17.25 -15.66
CA GLU A 98 1.30 18.24 -15.90
C GLU A 98 2.64 17.56 -16.17
N TYR A 99 2.94 16.51 -15.42
CA TYR A 99 4.18 15.73 -15.55
C TYR A 99 4.08 14.57 -16.54
N ASP A 100 3.01 14.49 -17.33
CA ASP A 100 2.81 13.50 -18.41
C ASP A 100 2.86 12.03 -17.93
N VAL A 101 2.31 11.75 -16.74
CA VAL A 101 2.25 10.39 -16.20
C VAL A 101 1.27 9.53 -17.00
N HIS A 102 1.77 8.45 -17.60
CA HIS A 102 0.95 7.51 -18.37
C HIS A 102 0.11 6.64 -17.43
N GLN A 103 -1.22 6.64 -17.61
CA GLN A 103 -2.15 5.95 -16.73
C GLN A 103 -2.80 4.75 -17.42
N TYR A 104 -2.67 3.57 -16.83
CA TYR A 104 -3.32 2.33 -17.26
C TYR A 104 -4.33 1.95 -16.18
N VAL A 105 -5.61 2.08 -16.47
CA VAL A 105 -6.73 1.69 -15.58
C VAL A 105 -7.41 0.43 -16.10
N ASP A 106 -8.32 -0.14 -15.33
CA ASP A 106 -8.95 -1.43 -15.61
C ASP A 106 -7.93 -2.55 -15.92
N ALA A 107 -6.75 -2.47 -15.33
CA ALA A 107 -5.60 -3.30 -15.65
C ALA A 107 -5.12 -4.11 -14.42
N ALA A 108 -5.62 -5.33 -14.29
CA ALA A 108 -5.29 -6.24 -13.20
C ALA A 108 -3.97 -6.97 -13.46
N VAL A 109 -2.92 -6.57 -12.75
CA VAL A 109 -1.59 -7.21 -12.86
C VAL A 109 -1.65 -8.65 -12.39
N SER A 110 -1.10 -9.56 -13.19
CA SER A 110 -1.04 -11.00 -12.94
C SER A 110 0.38 -11.54 -12.72
N GLU A 111 1.38 -10.88 -13.31
CA GLU A 111 2.79 -11.24 -13.15
C GLU A 111 3.66 -9.97 -13.22
N ILE A 112 4.71 -9.93 -12.41
CA ILE A 112 5.70 -8.84 -12.37
C ILE A 112 7.05 -9.38 -12.81
N TYR A 113 7.71 -8.61 -13.65
CA TYR A 113 9.05 -8.87 -14.17
C TYR A 113 10.01 -7.76 -13.72
N PRO A 114 11.32 -7.95 -13.82
CA PRO A 114 12.29 -6.90 -13.50
C PRO A 114 12.08 -5.60 -14.29
N ASP A 115 11.53 -5.71 -15.51
CA ASP A 115 11.36 -4.61 -16.46
C ASP A 115 9.89 -4.30 -16.82
N GLY A 116 8.92 -4.82 -16.05
CA GLY A 116 7.51 -4.56 -16.34
C GLY A 116 6.53 -5.56 -15.72
N VAL A 117 5.36 -5.64 -16.33
CA VAL A 117 4.25 -6.50 -15.85
C VAL A 117 3.50 -7.16 -17.00
N SER A 118 2.80 -8.25 -16.71
CA SER A 118 1.64 -8.69 -17.48
C SER A 118 0.34 -8.41 -16.70
N TYR A 119 -0.72 -8.10 -17.44
CA TYR A 119 -2.02 -7.75 -16.86
C TYR A 119 -3.17 -8.24 -17.73
N LYS A 120 -4.37 -8.29 -17.15
CA LYS A 120 -5.63 -8.55 -17.85
C LYS A 120 -6.57 -7.37 -17.68
N ASN A 121 -7.54 -7.24 -18.60
CA ASN A 121 -8.61 -6.28 -18.49
C ASN A 121 -9.50 -6.62 -17.27
N ALA A 122 -9.56 -5.73 -16.28
CA ALA A 122 -10.36 -5.93 -15.07
C ALA A 122 -11.83 -5.56 -15.27
N ALA A 123 -12.15 -4.71 -16.25
CA ALA A 123 -13.52 -4.31 -16.57
C ALA A 123 -14.28 -5.42 -17.30
N ASP A 124 -13.60 -6.23 -18.09
CA ASP A 124 -14.22 -7.36 -18.82
C ASP A 124 -13.62 -8.70 -18.38
N LYS A 125 -14.31 -9.38 -17.49
CA LYS A 125 -13.92 -10.71 -16.99
C LYS A 125 -14.02 -11.82 -18.05
N SER A 126 -14.66 -11.57 -19.17
CA SER A 126 -14.74 -12.51 -20.30
C SER A 126 -13.54 -12.40 -21.25
N ASP A 127 -12.78 -11.31 -21.16
CA ASP A 127 -11.54 -11.12 -21.90
C ASP A 127 -10.36 -11.79 -21.18
N ASP A 128 -9.97 -12.94 -21.71
CA ASP A 128 -8.81 -13.71 -21.23
C ASP A 128 -7.47 -13.22 -21.80
N THR A 129 -7.47 -12.15 -22.60
CA THR A 129 -6.26 -11.60 -23.22
C THR A 129 -5.28 -11.14 -22.15
N VAL A 130 -4.04 -11.58 -22.29
CA VAL A 130 -2.93 -11.11 -21.44
C VAL A 130 -2.16 -10.05 -22.21
N TYR A 131 -2.08 -8.87 -21.61
CA TYR A 131 -1.33 -7.74 -22.12
C TYR A 131 0.00 -7.63 -21.37
N GLU A 132 1.00 -7.01 -21.99
CA GLU A 132 2.30 -6.77 -21.36
C GLU A 132 2.70 -5.29 -21.47
N LEU A 133 3.27 -4.77 -20.39
CA LEU A 133 4.00 -3.51 -20.34
C LEU A 133 5.45 -3.83 -19.96
N ARG A 134 6.39 -3.50 -20.85
CA ARG A 134 7.80 -3.86 -20.73
C ARG A 134 8.71 -2.67 -21.00
N GLY A 135 9.99 -2.81 -20.63
CA GLY A 135 11.02 -1.83 -20.95
C GLY A 135 11.12 -0.70 -19.92
N PHE A 136 10.76 -0.96 -18.69
CA PHE A 136 10.99 -0.08 -17.54
C PHE A 136 12.33 -0.39 -16.88
N ASP A 137 12.96 0.63 -16.32
CA ASP A 137 14.19 0.46 -15.55
C ASP A 137 13.90 -0.02 -14.12
N THR A 138 12.69 0.31 -13.61
CA THR A 138 12.27 -0.04 -12.25
C THR A 138 10.76 -0.25 -12.19
N VAL A 139 10.36 -1.29 -11.48
CA VAL A 139 8.97 -1.52 -11.07
C VAL A 139 8.82 -1.18 -9.59
N VAL A 140 7.92 -0.25 -9.28
CA VAL A 140 7.61 0.21 -7.93
C VAL A 140 6.26 -0.33 -7.49
N LEU A 141 6.23 -1.04 -6.36
CA LEU A 141 5.03 -1.66 -5.84
C LEU A 141 4.35 -0.74 -4.81
N SER A 142 3.10 -0.35 -5.10
CA SER A 142 2.27 0.53 -4.26
C SER A 142 0.82 0.01 -4.15
N MET A 143 0.66 -1.31 -3.94
CA MET A 143 -0.65 -1.98 -3.93
C MET A 143 -1.42 -1.82 -2.60
N GLY A 144 -0.91 -1.01 -1.67
CA GLY A 144 -1.50 -0.75 -0.36
C GLY A 144 -0.69 -1.32 0.79
N TYR A 145 -1.31 -1.28 1.97
CA TYR A 145 -0.70 -1.70 3.23
C TYR A 145 -1.62 -2.66 3.99
N VAL A 146 -1.03 -3.52 4.79
CA VAL A 146 -1.71 -4.45 5.69
C VAL A 146 -1.16 -4.29 7.10
N SER A 147 -2.00 -4.48 8.12
CA SER A 147 -1.56 -4.42 9.52
C SER A 147 -0.45 -5.43 9.79
N LYS A 148 0.58 -5.01 10.51
CA LYS A 148 1.68 -5.91 10.92
C LYS A 148 1.21 -6.91 11.96
N TYR A 149 1.89 -8.07 11.97
CA TYR A 149 1.65 -9.13 12.96
C TYR A 149 0.21 -9.60 12.97
N THR A 150 -0.39 -9.70 11.78
CA THR A 150 -1.73 -10.24 11.58
C THR A 150 -1.71 -11.31 10.51
N HIS A 151 -2.59 -12.28 10.65
CA HIS A 151 -2.92 -13.23 9.60
C HIS A 151 -4.44 -13.34 9.46
N ARG A 152 -4.91 -14.07 8.46
CA ARG A 152 -6.34 -14.29 8.26
C ARG A 152 -6.71 -15.73 8.57
N GLU A 153 -7.73 -15.90 9.38
CA GLU A 153 -8.44 -17.16 9.55
C GLU A 153 -9.83 -17.04 8.91
N GLY A 154 -9.94 -17.49 7.66
CA GLY A 154 -11.14 -17.27 6.84
C GLY A 154 -11.36 -15.79 6.52
N GLN A 155 -12.43 -15.19 7.06
CA GLN A 155 -12.74 -13.75 6.91
C GLN A 155 -12.25 -12.90 8.10
N GLU A 156 -11.82 -13.53 9.18
CA GLU A 156 -11.39 -12.86 10.41
C GLU A 156 -9.92 -12.46 10.34
N VAL A 157 -9.59 -11.30 10.92
CA VAL A 157 -8.21 -10.82 11.09
C VAL A 157 -7.78 -11.18 12.50
N VAL A 158 -6.77 -12.05 12.62
CA VAL A 158 -6.21 -12.51 13.88
C VAL A 158 -4.87 -11.81 14.11
N TYR A 159 -4.64 -11.37 15.35
CA TYR A 159 -3.40 -10.70 15.76
C TYR A 159 -2.50 -11.72 16.46
N ASP A 160 -1.30 -11.94 15.90
CA ASP A 160 -0.39 -13.01 16.31
C ASP A 160 0.04 -12.98 17.79
N PHE A 161 -0.03 -11.80 18.43
CA PHE A 161 0.49 -11.62 19.80
C PHE A 161 -0.50 -10.98 20.79
N VAL A 162 -1.69 -10.55 20.36
CA VAL A 162 -2.65 -9.88 21.25
C VAL A 162 -3.14 -10.80 22.37
N ASP A 163 -3.35 -12.07 22.09
CA ASP A 163 -3.77 -13.04 23.10
C ASP A 163 -2.67 -13.33 24.12
N GLU A 164 -1.40 -13.35 23.70
CA GLU A 164 -0.25 -13.44 24.61
C GLU A 164 -0.17 -12.21 25.53
N LEU A 165 -0.41 -11.00 24.98
CA LEU A 165 -0.47 -9.77 25.77
C LEU A 165 -1.62 -9.79 26.77
N LYS A 166 -2.80 -10.26 26.38
CA LYS A 166 -3.96 -10.40 27.28
C LYS A 166 -3.72 -11.39 28.43
N ALA A 167 -2.85 -12.38 28.23
CA ALA A 167 -2.47 -13.31 29.29
C ALA A 167 -1.65 -12.64 30.41
N ILE A 168 -0.91 -11.57 30.11
CA ILE A 168 -0.06 -10.84 31.06
C ILE A 168 -0.65 -9.49 31.48
N CYS A 169 -1.43 -8.84 30.64
CA CYS A 169 -2.12 -7.59 30.90
C CYS A 169 -3.57 -7.69 30.43
N PRO A 170 -4.56 -7.55 31.35
CA PRO A 170 -5.97 -7.75 31.02
C PRO A 170 -6.53 -6.64 30.12
N GLU A 171 -5.90 -5.47 30.12
CA GLU A 171 -6.34 -4.32 29.34
C GLU A 171 -5.37 -4.11 28.15
N VAL A 172 -5.80 -4.57 26.95
CA VAL A 172 -5.02 -4.47 25.71
C VAL A 172 -5.87 -3.81 24.64
N HIS A 173 -5.37 -2.69 24.10
CA HIS A 173 -6.02 -1.91 23.05
C HIS A 173 -5.15 -1.94 21.79
N VAL A 174 -5.77 -2.17 20.64
CA VAL A 174 -5.12 -2.06 19.32
C VAL A 174 -5.60 -0.77 18.66
N VAL A 175 -4.69 0.04 18.09
CA VAL A 175 -5.02 1.35 17.51
C VAL A 175 -4.31 1.59 16.19
N GLY A 176 -4.88 2.46 15.37
CA GLY A 176 -4.32 2.94 14.12
C GLY A 176 -4.16 1.84 13.08
N ASP A 177 -3.08 1.90 12.31
CA ASP A 177 -2.81 0.95 11.23
C ASP A 177 -2.56 -0.49 11.73
N ALA A 178 -2.36 -0.67 13.03
CA ALA A 178 -2.36 -2.01 13.62
C ALA A 178 -3.74 -2.67 13.57
N ILE A 179 -4.84 -1.90 13.52
CA ILE A 179 -6.18 -2.42 13.23
C ILE A 179 -6.37 -2.61 11.73
N ARG A 180 -6.12 -1.53 10.99
CA ARG A 180 -6.28 -1.46 9.54
C ARG A 180 -5.55 -0.23 9.02
N ALA A 181 -4.78 -0.39 7.95
CA ALA A 181 -4.13 0.73 7.28
C ALA A 181 -5.16 1.73 6.74
N ARG A 182 -5.07 2.99 7.22
CA ARG A 182 -5.97 4.11 6.91
C ARG A 182 -5.21 5.43 6.95
N ARG A 183 -5.90 6.53 7.29
CA ARG A 183 -5.31 7.87 7.40
C ARG A 183 -4.79 8.12 8.81
N ALA A 184 -3.82 9.03 8.93
CA ALA A 184 -3.27 9.45 10.23
C ALA A 184 -4.36 9.97 11.20
N LEU A 185 -5.42 10.61 10.67
CA LEU A 185 -6.56 11.06 11.46
C LEU A 185 -7.26 9.92 12.20
N ASP A 186 -7.46 8.78 11.52
CA ASP A 186 -8.10 7.60 12.13
C ASP A 186 -7.25 7.07 13.28
N ALA A 187 -5.93 6.93 13.06
CA ALA A 187 -4.99 6.48 14.08
C ALA A 187 -4.94 7.42 15.29
N THR A 188 -4.91 8.73 15.04
CA THR A 188 -4.89 9.76 16.11
C THR A 188 -6.16 9.73 16.93
N LYS A 189 -7.33 9.62 16.26
CA LYS A 189 -8.63 9.57 16.94
C LYS A 189 -8.75 8.32 17.82
N GLU A 190 -8.42 7.14 17.29
CA GLU A 190 -8.46 5.89 18.05
C GLU A 190 -7.53 5.92 19.27
N ALA A 191 -6.29 6.42 19.09
CA ALA A 191 -5.35 6.57 20.20
C ALA A 191 -5.87 7.54 21.27
N TYR A 192 -6.50 8.64 20.86
CA TYR A 192 -7.12 9.60 21.78
C TYR A 192 -8.29 9.00 22.55
N ASP A 193 -9.19 8.29 21.85
CA ASP A 193 -10.35 7.64 22.47
C ASP A 193 -9.91 6.58 23.50
N VAL A 194 -8.88 5.81 23.20
CA VAL A 194 -8.29 4.85 24.16
C VAL A 194 -7.68 5.58 25.36
N ALA A 195 -6.84 6.61 25.12
CA ALA A 195 -6.14 7.32 26.19
C ALA A 195 -7.07 8.03 27.18
N LEU A 196 -8.30 8.36 26.77
CA LEU A 196 -9.31 8.94 27.67
C LEU A 196 -9.99 7.89 28.57
N ASN A 197 -9.87 6.61 28.28
CA ASN A 197 -10.63 5.54 28.93
C ASN A 197 -9.76 4.53 29.70
N ILE A 198 -8.44 4.71 29.72
CA ILE A 198 -7.47 3.92 30.51
C ILE A 198 -7.04 4.63 31.78
#